data_f4fbfa99365619ab917d700766568f51
#
_entry.id   f4fbfa99365619ab917d700766568f51
#
_cell.length_a   1.000
_cell.length_b   1.000
_cell.length_c   1.000
_cell.angle_alpha   90.00
_cell.angle_beta   90.00
_cell.angle_gamma   90.00
#
_symmetry.space_group_name_H-M   'P 1'
#
loop_
_entity.id
_entity.type
_entity.pdbx_description
1 polymer ?
#
loop_
_entity_poly.entity_id
_entity_poly.type
_entity_poly.pdbx_seq_one_letter_code
_entity_poly.pdbx_strand_id
1 'polypeptide(L)'
;MDKKNVMFHVGLNCQTFRRNKTNYSQPMVAKELGFSVENISSFENSRNDNYYILLWYLRKGMTIRELLEGLEEWIFRKWVWNL
;
A
#
# COMPACT_ATOMS: atom_id res chain seq x y z
N MET A 1 -14.30 10.12 -3.61
CA MET A 1 -13.72 9.26 -2.57
C MET A 1 -12.72 10.07 -1.79
N ASP A 2 -12.78 10.01 -0.49
CA ASP A 2 -11.90 10.83 0.35
C ASP A 2 -10.56 10.13 0.63
N LYS A 3 -9.66 10.89 1.25
CA LYS A 3 -8.31 10.40 1.55
C LYS A 3 -8.33 9.16 2.44
N LYS A 4 -9.24 9.09 3.38
CA LYS A 4 -9.33 7.94 4.29
C LYS A 4 -9.65 6.65 3.55
N ASN A 5 -10.56 6.71 2.57
CA ASN A 5 -10.91 5.54 1.77
C ASN A 5 -9.73 5.09 0.92
N VAL A 6 -9.02 6.04 0.31
CA VAL A 6 -7.84 5.72 -0.48
C VAL A 6 -6.79 5.07 0.40
N MET A 7 -6.48 5.67 1.55
CA MET A 7 -5.49 5.12 2.47
C MET A 7 -5.88 3.74 2.99
N PHE A 8 -7.16 3.54 3.26
CA PHE A 8 -7.65 2.23 3.73
C PHE A 8 -7.32 1.14 2.70
N HIS A 9 -7.66 1.37 1.44
CA HIS A 9 -7.44 0.38 0.40
C HIS A 9 -5.95 0.19 0.11
N VAL A 10 -5.18 1.26 0.08
CA VAL A 10 -3.73 1.19 -0.15
C VAL A 10 -3.07 0.38 0.97
N GLY A 11 -3.37 0.68 2.21
CA GLY A 11 -2.79 -0.05 3.34
C GLY A 11 -3.15 -1.53 3.32
N LEU A 12 -4.43 -1.82 3.13
CA LEU A 12 -4.91 -3.20 3.07
C LEU A 12 -4.26 -3.96 1.90
N ASN A 13 -4.18 -3.33 0.74
CA ASN A 13 -3.62 -3.96 -0.45
C ASN A 13 -2.11 -4.25 -0.27
N CYS A 14 -1.40 -3.34 0.36
CA CYS A 14 0.02 -3.55 0.67
C CYS A 14 0.21 -4.71 1.64
N GLN A 15 -0.62 -4.78 2.68
CA GLN A 15 -0.56 -5.89 3.63
C GLN A 15 -0.84 -7.23 2.94
N THR A 16 -1.87 -7.26 2.09
CA THR A 16 -2.25 -8.46 1.35
C THR A 16 -1.12 -8.91 0.43
N PHE A 17 -0.52 -7.97 -0.28
CA PHE A 17 0.62 -8.28 -1.14
C PHE A 17 1.78 -8.87 -0.32
N ARG A 18 2.14 -8.22 0.78
CA ARG A 18 3.23 -8.70 1.62
C ARG A 18 2.99 -10.14 2.09
N ARG A 19 1.78 -10.42 2.59
CA ARG A 19 1.43 -11.74 3.12
C ARG A 19 1.38 -12.82 2.06
N ASN A 20 0.87 -12.50 0.89
CA ASN A 20 0.58 -13.50 -0.14
C ASN A 20 1.68 -13.63 -1.19
N LYS A 21 2.46 -12.59 -1.41
CA LYS A 21 3.42 -12.56 -2.52
C LYS A 21 4.86 -12.46 -2.07
N THR A 22 5.12 -12.33 -0.77
CA THR A 22 6.48 -12.26 -0.24
C THR A 22 6.62 -13.16 0.97
N ASN A 23 7.87 -13.39 1.38
CA ASN A 23 8.17 -14.09 2.62
C ASN A 23 8.53 -13.12 3.75
N TYR A 24 8.24 -11.83 3.56
CA TYR A 24 8.60 -10.81 4.53
C TYR A 24 7.52 -10.66 5.59
N SER A 25 7.95 -10.64 6.85
CA SER A 25 7.12 -10.19 7.97
C SER A 25 7.24 -8.67 8.13
N GLN A 26 6.37 -8.06 8.92
CA GLN A 26 6.51 -6.63 9.19
C GLN A 26 7.86 -6.27 9.80
N PRO A 27 8.38 -7.03 10.79
CA PRO A 27 9.73 -6.75 11.31
C PRO A 27 10.82 -6.81 10.24
N MET A 28 10.72 -7.73 9.29
CA MET A 28 11.70 -7.84 8.22
C MET A 28 11.67 -6.64 7.29
N VAL A 29 10.47 -6.15 6.96
CA VAL A 29 10.32 -4.94 6.15
C VAL A 29 10.91 -3.74 6.90
N ALA A 30 10.59 -3.63 8.17
CA ALA A 30 11.08 -2.53 9.01
C ALA A 30 12.61 -2.51 9.04
N LYS A 31 13.22 -3.67 9.22
CA LYS A 31 14.68 -3.79 9.25
C LYS A 31 15.30 -3.35 7.93
N GLU A 32 14.73 -3.80 6.81
CA GLU A 32 15.26 -3.46 5.50
C GLU A 32 15.16 -1.96 5.22
N LEU A 33 14.09 -1.32 5.67
CA LEU A 33 13.88 0.11 5.44
C LEU A 33 14.51 1.01 6.49
N GLY A 34 14.93 0.46 7.61
CA GLY A 34 15.44 1.27 8.72
C GLY A 34 14.34 1.97 9.50
N PHE A 35 13.13 1.41 9.50
CA PHE A 35 11.99 1.93 10.24
C PHE A 35 11.62 1.00 11.39
N SER A 36 10.75 1.47 12.28
CA SER A 36 10.21 0.63 13.34
C SER A 36 9.09 -0.26 12.79
N VAL A 37 8.83 -1.37 13.49
CA VAL A 37 7.70 -2.25 13.15
C VAL A 37 6.38 -1.47 13.22
N GLU A 38 6.27 -0.57 14.20
CA GLU A 38 5.08 0.26 14.38
C GLU A 38 4.81 1.13 13.16
N ASN A 39 5.85 1.63 12.50
CA ASN A 39 5.69 2.41 11.27
C ASN A 39 5.10 1.56 10.16
N ILE A 40 5.58 0.33 10.01
CA ILE A 40 5.06 -0.57 8.97
C ILE A 40 3.61 -0.95 9.29
N SER A 41 3.35 -1.31 10.54
CA SER A 41 2.00 -1.66 10.97
C SER A 41 1.04 -0.50 10.78
N SER A 42 1.44 0.71 11.16
CA SER A 42 0.61 1.90 10.98
C SER A 42 0.31 2.16 9.51
N PHE A 43 1.29 1.97 8.64
CA PHE A 43 1.08 2.14 7.21
C PHE A 43 0.05 1.12 6.69
N GLU A 44 0.22 -0.15 7.03
CA GLU A 44 -0.69 -1.20 6.57
C GLU A 44 -2.09 -1.07 7.17
N ASN A 45 -2.21 -0.41 8.32
CA ASN A 45 -3.50 -0.13 8.95
C ASN A 45 -4.04 1.26 8.61
N SER A 46 -3.45 1.90 7.60
CA SER A 46 -3.95 3.15 7.04
C SER A 46 -3.89 4.33 8.02
N ARG A 47 -2.92 4.30 8.93
CA ARG A 47 -2.73 5.37 9.91
C ARG A 47 -1.68 6.38 9.51
N ASN A 48 -0.88 6.08 8.48
CA ASN A 48 0.06 7.04 7.90
C ASN A 48 0.16 6.79 6.40
N ASP A 49 0.68 7.77 5.69
CA ASP A 49 0.83 7.73 4.24
C ASP A 49 2.29 7.87 3.83
N ASN A 50 3.19 7.25 4.57
CA ASN A 50 4.63 7.33 4.31
C ASN A 50 4.96 6.65 2.97
N TYR A 51 5.28 7.46 1.96
CA TYR A 51 5.52 6.94 0.62
C TYR A 51 6.80 6.10 0.53
N TYR A 52 7.77 6.29 1.43
CA TYR A 52 8.95 5.42 1.45
C TYR A 52 8.55 3.97 1.72
N ILE A 53 7.58 3.79 2.62
CA ILE A 53 7.09 2.45 2.92
C ILE A 53 6.36 1.90 1.69
N LEU A 54 5.52 2.72 1.05
CA LEU A 54 4.82 2.32 -0.18
C LEU A 54 5.79 1.87 -1.26
N LEU A 55 6.88 2.59 -1.45
CA LEU A 55 7.86 2.26 -2.48
C LEU A 55 8.46 0.88 -2.28
N TRP A 56 8.58 0.41 -1.04
CA TRP A 56 9.09 -0.93 -0.77
C TRP A 56 8.23 -2.00 -1.44
N TYR A 57 6.90 -1.88 -1.33
CA TYR A 57 6.00 -2.86 -1.93
C TYR A 57 6.11 -2.86 -3.45
N LEU A 58 6.15 -1.68 -4.04
CA LEU A 58 6.30 -1.57 -5.49
C LEU A 58 7.62 -2.15 -5.95
N ARG A 59 8.68 -1.94 -5.19
CA ARG A 59 10.00 -2.47 -5.49
C ARG A 59 10.02 -3.99 -5.44
N LYS A 60 9.23 -4.59 -4.57
CA LYS A 60 9.15 -6.05 -4.45
C LYS A 60 8.23 -6.68 -5.51
N GLY A 61 7.70 -5.89 -6.42
CA GLY A 61 6.92 -6.40 -7.54
C GLY A 61 5.42 -6.18 -7.45
N MET A 62 4.95 -5.42 -6.47
CA MET A 62 3.53 -5.07 -6.41
C MET A 62 3.17 -4.26 -7.64
N THR A 63 2.12 -4.68 -8.34
CA THR A 63 1.65 -3.95 -9.52
C THR A 63 0.75 -2.80 -9.09
N ILE A 64 0.58 -1.83 -10.00
CA ILE A 64 -0.35 -0.72 -9.77
C ILE A 64 -1.77 -1.25 -9.60
N ARG A 65 -2.12 -2.29 -10.36
CA ARG A 65 -3.44 -2.91 -10.24
C ARG A 65 -3.66 -3.48 -8.83
N GLU A 66 -2.65 -4.16 -8.29
CA GLU A 66 -2.74 -4.69 -6.93
C GLU A 66 -2.84 -3.56 -5.90
N LEU A 67 -2.07 -2.51 -6.10
CA LEU A 67 -2.09 -1.35 -5.20
C LEU A 67 -3.46 -0.69 -5.15
N LEU A 68 -4.13 -0.60 -6.29
CA LEU A 68 -5.39 0.12 -6.43
C LEU A 68 -6.62 -0.79 -6.37
N GLU A 69 -6.45 -2.04 -5.94
CA GLU A 69 -7.56 -2.96 -5.80
C GLU A 69 -8.66 -2.34 -4.93
N GLY A 70 -9.89 -2.36 -5.45
CA GLY A 70 -11.02 -1.73 -4.77
C GLY A 70 -11.21 -0.27 -5.12
N LEU A 71 -10.22 0.35 -5.79
CA LEU A 71 -10.29 1.77 -6.19
C LEU A 71 -10.38 1.94 -7.71
N GLU A 72 -10.33 0.84 -8.47
CA GLU A 72 -10.22 0.93 -9.93
C GLU A 72 -11.38 1.69 -10.55
N GLU A 73 -12.60 1.43 -10.08
CA GLU A 73 -13.76 2.10 -10.66
C GLU A 73 -13.69 3.60 -10.44
N TRP A 74 -13.34 4.02 -9.22
CA TRP A 74 -13.23 5.45 -8.92
C TRP A 74 -12.15 6.11 -9.78
N ILE A 75 -10.99 5.46 -9.90
CA ILE A 75 -9.87 5.99 -10.66
C ILE A 75 -10.22 6.09 -12.13
N PHE A 76 -10.80 5.02 -12.71
CA PHE A 76 -11.18 5.05 -14.12
C PHE A 76 -12.23 6.11 -14.40
N ARG A 77 -13.22 6.26 -13.53
CA ARG A 77 -14.29 7.23 -13.75
C ARG A 77 -13.83 8.67 -13.57
N LYS A 78 -12.95 8.92 -12.59
CA LYS A 78 -12.57 10.28 -12.25
C LYS A 78 -11.31 10.76 -12.95
N TRP A 79 -10.43 9.84 -13.28
CA TRP A 79 -9.10 10.22 -13.79
C TRP A 79 -8.92 9.88 -15.27
N VAL A 80 -9.37 8.70 -15.69
CA VAL A 80 -9.19 8.24 -17.07
C VAL A 80 -10.18 8.95 -18.00
N TRP A 81 -11.44 9.00 -17.57
CA TRP A 81 -12.49 9.57 -18.41
C TRP A 81 -12.47 11.10 -18.49
N ASN A 82 -11.80 11.74 -17.57
CA ASN A 82 -11.68 13.20 -17.55
C ASN A 82 -10.36 13.71 -18.12
N LEU A 83 -9.53 12.82 -18.60
CA LEU A 83 -8.30 13.20 -19.30
C LEU A 83 -8.62 13.48 -20.78
#